data_5683541d893c2b98bfc8ba7b9d9badae
#
_entry.id   5683541d893c2b98bfc8ba7b9d9badae
#
_cell.length_a   1.000
_cell.length_b   1.000
_cell.length_c   1.000
_cell.angle_alpha   90.00
_cell.angle_beta   90.00
_cell.angle_gamma   90.00
#
_symmetry.space_group_name_H-M   'P 1'
#
loop_
_entity.id
_entity.type
_entity.pdbx_description
1 polymer ?
#
loop_
_entity_poly.entity_id
_entity_poly.type
_entity_poly.pdbx_seq_one_letter_code
_entity_poly.pdbx_strand_id
1 'polypeptide(L)'
;MPETSILMTSVGGYLPERIVTNEDLVSMVDTSDEWIRQRTGICQRHIVAEDEKTSDLACHAARKALAGAGLESTDIDLIIIATSTPDDTFPSTATRVQHMLGATSAIAFDVQAVCAGFVYALDIADAMLRAGRG
;
A
#
# COMPACT_ATOMS: atom_id res chain seq x y z
N MET A 1 23.15 24.32 4.83
CA MET A 1 23.35 22.89 4.53
C MET A 1 22.74 22.64 3.16
N PRO A 2 23.29 21.79 2.28
CA PRO A 2 22.62 21.48 1.04
C PRO A 2 21.25 20.89 1.36
N GLU A 3 20.24 21.38 0.66
CA GLU A 3 18.86 20.88 0.80
C GLU A 3 18.81 19.46 0.25
N THR A 4 18.59 18.47 1.11
CA THR A 4 18.46 17.07 0.68
C THR A 4 17.15 16.91 -0.07
N SER A 5 17.23 16.64 -1.37
CA SER A 5 16.05 16.35 -2.18
C SER A 5 15.66 14.88 -2.03
N ILE A 6 14.38 14.62 -1.78
CA ILE A 6 13.81 13.27 -1.78
C ILE A 6 13.14 13.05 -3.13
N LEU A 7 13.39 11.91 -3.74
CA LEU A 7 12.89 11.56 -5.06
C LEU A 7 12.01 10.30 -4.99
N MET A 8 10.88 10.32 -5.68
CA MET A 8 10.11 9.11 -5.96
C MET A 8 10.72 8.43 -7.19
N THR A 9 11.43 7.35 -7.00
CA THR A 9 12.18 6.66 -8.07
C THR A 9 11.36 5.62 -8.82
N SER A 10 10.36 5.03 -8.18
CA SER A 10 9.49 4.03 -8.78
C SER A 10 8.14 3.96 -8.07
N VAL A 11 7.18 3.33 -8.75
CA VAL A 11 5.88 2.95 -8.19
C VAL A 11 5.56 1.51 -8.56
N GLY A 12 4.80 0.82 -7.72
CA GLY A 12 4.31 -0.52 -7.98
C GLY A 12 2.86 -0.66 -7.53
N GLY A 13 2.09 -1.46 -8.24
CA GLY A 13 0.70 -1.73 -7.91
C GLY A 13 0.37 -3.21 -8.00
N TYR A 14 -0.59 -3.63 -7.19
CA TYR A 14 -1.18 -4.97 -7.23
C TYR A 14 -2.69 -4.87 -7.05
N LEU A 15 -3.41 -5.67 -7.77
CA LEU A 15 -4.86 -5.85 -7.64
C LEU A 15 -5.15 -7.34 -7.48
N PRO A 16 -6.00 -7.74 -6.51
CA PRO A 16 -6.49 -9.11 -6.40
C PRO A 16 -7.15 -9.60 -7.69
N GLU A 17 -7.17 -10.91 -7.91
CA GLU A 17 -7.68 -11.47 -9.18
C GLU A 17 -9.21 -11.35 -9.32
N ARG A 18 -9.94 -11.47 -8.18
CA ARG A 18 -11.40 -11.45 -8.18
C ARG A 18 -11.93 -10.06 -8.51
N ILE A 19 -12.63 -9.95 -9.62
CA ILE A 19 -13.33 -8.73 -10.03
C ILE A 19 -14.79 -8.81 -9.58
N VAL A 20 -15.30 -7.70 -9.05
CA VAL A 20 -16.73 -7.48 -8.73
C VAL A 20 -17.18 -6.24 -9.48
N THR A 21 -18.11 -6.40 -10.39
CA THR A 21 -18.70 -5.31 -11.20
C THR A 21 -19.77 -4.55 -10.43
N ASN A 22 -20.22 -3.42 -10.99
CA ASN A 22 -21.33 -2.69 -10.42
C ASN A 22 -22.63 -3.52 -10.49
N GLU A 23 -22.84 -4.31 -11.57
CA GLU A 23 -23.96 -5.21 -11.72
C GLU A 23 -23.99 -6.29 -10.63
N ASP A 24 -22.83 -6.83 -10.25
CA ASP A 24 -22.74 -7.80 -9.15
C ASP A 24 -23.23 -7.17 -7.84
N LEU A 25 -22.90 -5.88 -7.59
CA LEU A 25 -23.32 -5.17 -6.38
C LEU A 25 -24.83 -4.93 -6.32
N VAL A 26 -25.52 -4.75 -7.46
CA VAL A 26 -26.97 -4.56 -7.51
C VAL A 26 -27.72 -5.75 -6.87
N SER A 27 -27.13 -6.93 -6.94
CA SER A 27 -27.70 -8.13 -6.28
C SER A 27 -27.55 -8.14 -4.75
N MET A 28 -26.67 -7.31 -4.19
CA MET A 28 -26.28 -7.32 -2.77
C MET A 28 -26.81 -6.09 -2.01
N VAL A 29 -26.90 -4.93 -2.68
CA VAL A 29 -27.27 -3.66 -2.07
C VAL A 29 -28.16 -2.85 -3.02
N ASP A 30 -29.00 -1.97 -2.46
CA ASP A 30 -29.85 -1.08 -3.24
C ASP A 30 -29.03 0.02 -3.93
N THR A 31 -28.61 -0.24 -5.17
CA THR A 31 -27.80 0.65 -5.99
C THR A 31 -28.01 0.39 -7.49
N SER A 32 -27.31 1.14 -8.35
CA SER A 32 -27.27 0.89 -9.80
C SER A 32 -25.88 1.22 -10.37
N ASP A 33 -25.51 0.62 -11.49
CA ASP A 33 -24.27 0.96 -12.20
C ASP A 33 -24.20 2.46 -12.54
N GLU A 34 -25.32 3.02 -13.04
CA GLU A 34 -25.41 4.44 -13.37
C GLU A 34 -25.14 5.33 -12.14
N TRP A 35 -25.77 5.04 -11.00
CA TRP A 35 -25.58 5.80 -9.77
C TRP A 35 -24.12 5.79 -9.29
N ILE A 36 -23.49 4.60 -9.31
CA ILE A 36 -22.09 4.43 -8.89
C ILE A 36 -21.16 5.21 -9.83
N ARG A 37 -21.32 5.06 -11.15
CA ARG A 37 -20.50 5.74 -12.15
C ARG A 37 -20.60 7.26 -12.07
N GLN A 38 -21.81 7.79 -11.95
CA GLN A 38 -22.03 9.24 -11.86
C GLN A 38 -21.35 9.87 -10.65
N ARG A 39 -21.30 9.13 -9.52
CA ARG A 39 -20.75 9.65 -8.27
C ARG A 39 -19.28 9.39 -8.06
N THR A 40 -18.74 8.32 -8.61
CA THR A 40 -17.39 7.84 -8.30
C THR A 40 -16.53 7.58 -9.53
N GLY A 41 -17.14 7.39 -10.69
CA GLY A 41 -16.44 6.91 -11.89
C GLY A 41 -16.06 5.43 -11.84
N ILE A 42 -16.34 4.71 -10.74
CA ILE A 42 -15.92 3.32 -10.53
C ILE A 42 -16.79 2.38 -11.34
N CYS A 43 -16.18 1.51 -12.14
CA CYS A 43 -16.84 0.48 -12.93
C CYS A 43 -16.78 -0.90 -12.28
N GLN A 44 -15.72 -1.18 -11.56
CA GLN A 44 -15.46 -2.46 -10.89
C GLN A 44 -14.50 -2.27 -9.72
N ARG A 45 -14.39 -3.27 -8.85
CA ARG A 45 -13.40 -3.36 -7.78
C ARG A 45 -12.79 -4.75 -7.75
N HIS A 46 -11.62 -4.85 -7.16
CA HIS A 46 -10.95 -6.12 -6.92
C HIS A 46 -11.09 -6.49 -5.45
N ILE A 47 -11.43 -7.73 -5.19
CA ILE A 47 -11.67 -8.25 -3.84
C ILE A 47 -10.64 -9.33 -3.55
N VAL A 48 -10.00 -9.25 -2.39
CA VAL A 48 -9.03 -10.24 -1.92
C VAL A 48 -9.64 -11.66 -1.86
N ALA A 49 -8.82 -12.67 -2.07
CA ALA A 49 -9.17 -14.05 -1.77
C ALA A 49 -9.28 -14.25 -0.25
N GLU A 50 -9.85 -15.37 0.19
CA GLU A 50 -10.09 -15.64 1.61
C GLU A 50 -8.78 -15.74 2.42
N ASP A 51 -7.71 -16.18 1.79
CA ASP A 51 -6.36 -16.35 2.35
C ASP A 51 -5.41 -15.18 2.02
N GLU A 52 -5.86 -14.17 1.27
CA GLU A 52 -5.05 -13.03 0.85
C GLU A 52 -5.22 -11.85 1.83
N LYS A 53 -4.12 -11.38 2.39
CA LYS A 53 -4.07 -10.32 3.40
C LYS A 53 -3.51 -9.00 2.85
N THR A 54 -3.66 -7.93 3.63
CA THR A 54 -3.11 -6.61 3.30
C THR A 54 -1.59 -6.68 3.11
N SER A 55 -0.87 -7.47 3.92
CA SER A 55 0.57 -7.66 3.75
C SER A 55 0.95 -8.33 2.43
N ASP A 56 0.13 -9.26 1.92
CA ASP A 56 0.36 -9.92 0.63
C ASP A 56 0.26 -8.91 -0.52
N LEU A 57 -0.81 -8.11 -0.52
CA LEU A 57 -1.02 -7.06 -1.52
C LEU A 57 0.14 -6.05 -1.51
N ALA A 58 0.51 -5.59 -0.32
CA ALA A 58 1.62 -4.65 -0.14
C ALA A 58 2.95 -5.23 -0.62
N CYS A 59 3.22 -6.50 -0.31
CA CYS A 59 4.43 -7.19 -0.73
C CYS A 59 4.52 -7.35 -2.25
N HIS A 60 3.41 -7.70 -2.92
CA HIS A 60 3.35 -7.77 -4.38
C HIS A 60 3.59 -6.42 -5.04
N ALA A 61 2.98 -5.35 -4.51
CA ALA A 61 3.20 -3.99 -4.99
C ALA A 61 4.65 -3.53 -4.78
N ALA A 62 5.21 -3.79 -3.59
CA ALA A 62 6.58 -3.43 -3.24
C ALA A 62 7.62 -4.12 -4.16
N ARG A 63 7.45 -5.42 -4.43
CA ARG A 63 8.34 -6.14 -5.37
C ARG A 63 8.34 -5.52 -6.76
N LYS A 64 7.19 -5.08 -7.27
CA LYS A 64 7.11 -4.38 -8.56
C LYS A 64 7.80 -3.02 -8.52
N ALA A 65 7.64 -2.28 -7.41
CA ALA A 65 8.33 -1.00 -7.23
C ALA A 65 9.85 -1.18 -7.17
N LEU A 66 10.35 -2.15 -6.40
CA LEU A 66 11.77 -2.48 -6.32
C LEU A 66 12.34 -2.85 -7.70
N ALA A 67 11.67 -3.75 -8.42
CA ALA A 67 12.09 -4.13 -9.76
C ALA A 67 12.13 -2.92 -10.72
N GLY A 68 11.14 -2.03 -10.63
CA GLY A 68 11.10 -0.79 -11.43
C GLY A 68 12.21 0.20 -11.09
N ALA A 69 12.68 0.21 -9.85
CA ALA A 69 13.80 1.05 -9.39
C ALA A 69 15.17 0.40 -9.61
N GLY A 70 15.23 -0.90 -9.92
CA GLY A 70 16.48 -1.67 -9.98
C GLY A 70 17.14 -1.84 -8.60
N LEU A 71 16.33 -1.90 -7.54
CA LEU A 71 16.74 -2.06 -6.15
C LEU A 71 16.42 -3.45 -5.62
N GLU A 72 17.24 -3.90 -4.67
CA GLU A 72 17.00 -5.12 -3.90
C GLU A 72 16.30 -4.79 -2.57
N SER A 73 15.70 -5.77 -1.95
CA SER A 73 15.03 -5.58 -0.65
C SER A 73 16.00 -5.18 0.48
N THR A 74 17.26 -5.52 0.35
CA THR A 74 18.34 -5.15 1.28
C THR A 74 18.73 -3.67 1.21
N ASP A 75 18.32 -2.97 0.15
CA ASP A 75 18.56 -1.53 -0.03
C ASP A 75 17.47 -0.67 0.66
N ILE A 76 16.48 -1.31 1.28
CA ILE A 76 15.35 -0.63 1.92
C ILE A 76 15.63 -0.40 3.40
N ASP A 77 15.58 0.86 3.80
CA ASP A 77 15.82 1.30 5.18
C ASP A 77 14.51 1.62 5.93
N LEU A 78 13.41 1.85 5.21
CA LEU A 78 12.15 2.25 5.80
C LEU A 78 10.95 1.64 5.05
N ILE A 79 10.02 1.05 5.80
CA ILE A 79 8.72 0.55 5.29
C ILE A 79 7.61 1.18 6.10
N ILE A 80 6.73 1.92 5.45
CA ILE A 80 5.52 2.49 6.06
C ILE A 80 4.31 1.93 5.32
N ILE A 81 3.41 1.27 6.03
CA ILE A 81 2.14 0.80 5.49
C ILE A 81 1.01 1.70 5.98
N ALA A 82 0.37 2.40 5.05
CA ALA A 82 -0.80 3.23 5.34
C ALA A 82 -2.06 2.40 5.11
N THR A 83 -2.66 1.90 6.18
CA THR A 83 -3.87 1.06 6.10
C THR A 83 -4.81 1.26 7.28
N SER A 84 -6.11 1.11 7.04
CA SER A 84 -7.15 1.00 8.07
C SER A 84 -7.60 -0.44 8.29
N THR A 85 -7.07 -1.37 7.49
CA THR A 85 -7.36 -2.80 7.53
C THR A 85 -6.07 -3.61 7.65
N PRO A 86 -5.34 -3.48 8.79
CA PRO A 86 -4.12 -4.25 9.01
C PRO A 86 -4.45 -5.75 9.08
N ASP A 87 -3.46 -6.60 8.85
CA ASP A 87 -3.62 -8.05 8.97
C ASP A 87 -4.06 -8.46 10.38
N ASP A 88 -3.43 -7.86 11.35
CA ASP A 88 -3.66 -8.07 12.79
C ASP A 88 -3.44 -6.73 13.53
N THR A 89 -3.95 -6.64 14.75
CA THR A 89 -3.64 -5.51 15.64
C THR A 89 -2.15 -5.48 16.01
N PHE A 90 -1.53 -6.65 16.10
CA PHE A 90 -0.13 -6.87 16.45
C PHE A 90 0.32 -8.26 15.95
N PRO A 91 1.51 -8.38 15.29
CA PRO A 91 2.45 -7.31 14.91
C PRO A 91 1.89 -6.43 13.78
N SER A 92 2.55 -5.28 13.50
CA SER A 92 2.16 -4.38 12.41
C SER A 92 2.24 -5.07 11.04
N THR A 93 1.39 -4.65 10.11
CA THR A 93 1.44 -5.13 8.72
C THR A 93 2.79 -4.85 8.07
N ALA A 94 3.39 -3.68 8.36
CA ALA A 94 4.71 -3.31 7.85
C ALA A 94 5.81 -4.28 8.27
N THR A 95 5.79 -4.81 9.50
CA THR A 95 6.79 -5.80 9.94
C THR A 95 6.61 -7.15 9.25
N ARG A 96 5.39 -7.52 8.88
CA ARG A 96 5.15 -8.69 8.03
C ARG A 96 5.70 -8.49 6.63
N VAL A 97 5.43 -7.35 6.01
CA VAL A 97 5.96 -6.99 4.69
C VAL A 97 7.49 -6.97 4.72
N GLN A 98 8.09 -6.39 5.76
CA GLN A 98 9.54 -6.40 5.99
C GLN A 98 10.10 -7.83 5.96
N HIS A 99 9.48 -8.74 6.71
CA HIS A 99 9.89 -10.14 6.75
C HIS A 99 9.72 -10.83 5.38
N MET A 100 8.57 -10.64 4.72
CA MET A 100 8.25 -11.25 3.42
C MET A 100 9.15 -10.77 2.28
N LEU A 101 9.64 -9.52 2.36
CA LEU A 101 10.59 -8.96 1.42
C LEU A 101 12.04 -9.33 1.73
N GLY A 102 12.35 -9.68 2.98
CA GLY A 102 13.72 -9.87 3.44
C GLY A 102 14.46 -8.56 3.74
N ALA A 103 13.76 -7.45 3.92
CA ALA A 103 14.31 -6.13 4.24
C ALA A 103 14.64 -6.02 5.75
N THR A 104 15.51 -6.89 6.24
CA THR A 104 15.74 -7.14 7.67
C THR A 104 16.28 -5.94 8.46
N SER A 105 16.91 -4.98 7.78
CA SER A 105 17.48 -3.77 8.39
C SER A 105 16.52 -2.60 8.43
N ALA A 106 15.39 -2.68 7.71
CA ALA A 106 14.45 -1.58 7.59
C ALA A 106 13.72 -1.28 8.90
N ILE A 107 13.45 -0.01 9.15
CA ILE A 107 12.45 0.42 10.14
C ILE A 107 11.07 0.13 9.54
N ALA A 108 10.16 -0.49 10.28
CA ALA A 108 8.85 -0.88 9.75
C ALA A 108 7.72 -0.57 10.74
N PHE A 109 6.72 0.19 10.29
CA PHE A 109 5.52 0.51 11.08
C PHE A 109 4.32 0.88 10.22
N ASP A 110 3.13 0.79 10.80
CA ASP A 110 1.88 1.16 10.15
C ASP A 110 1.45 2.58 10.53
N VAL A 111 0.76 3.25 9.60
CA VAL A 111 0.08 4.53 9.82
C VAL A 111 -1.39 4.36 9.49
N GLN A 112 -2.27 4.84 10.38
CA GLN A 112 -3.71 4.84 10.15
C GLN A 112 -4.23 6.28 10.06
N ALA A 113 -4.55 6.71 8.85
CA ALA A 113 -5.12 8.02 8.56
C ALA A 113 -6.17 7.97 7.43
N VAL A 114 -6.80 6.82 7.26
CA VAL A 114 -7.86 6.54 6.27
C VAL A 114 -7.49 7.09 4.89
N CYS A 115 -8.29 7.97 4.30
CA CYS A 115 -8.07 8.52 2.96
C CYS A 115 -6.82 9.42 2.85
N ALA A 116 -6.31 9.95 3.97
CA ALA A 116 -5.09 10.74 4.02
C ALA A 116 -3.82 9.91 4.26
N GLY A 117 -3.96 8.58 4.46
CA GLY A 117 -2.88 7.69 4.88
C GLY A 117 -1.63 7.76 3.99
N PHE A 118 -1.81 7.73 2.66
CA PHE A 118 -0.69 7.82 1.73
C PHE A 118 0.08 9.13 1.87
N VAL A 119 -0.62 10.25 1.95
CA VAL A 119 0.01 11.59 2.06
C VAL A 119 0.78 11.70 3.37
N TYR A 120 0.22 11.21 4.48
CA TYR A 120 0.89 11.21 5.77
C TYR A 120 2.10 10.27 5.79
N ALA A 121 1.98 9.08 5.20
CA ALA A 121 3.12 8.17 5.08
C ALA A 121 4.27 8.79 4.27
N LEU A 122 3.95 9.51 3.20
CA LEU A 122 4.94 10.20 2.37
C LEU A 122 5.64 11.34 3.14
N ASP A 123 4.88 12.14 3.89
CA ASP A 123 5.42 13.22 4.73
C ASP A 123 6.33 12.69 5.84
N ILE A 124 5.91 11.61 6.51
CA ILE A 124 6.71 10.94 7.53
C ILE A 124 8.00 10.38 6.92
N ALA A 125 7.91 9.73 5.75
CA ALA A 125 9.09 9.20 5.06
C ALA A 125 10.07 10.31 4.70
N ASP A 126 9.60 11.43 4.12
CA ASP A 126 10.44 12.58 3.81
C ASP A 126 11.14 13.13 5.06
N ALA A 127 10.40 13.31 6.16
CA ALA A 127 10.95 13.79 7.42
C ALA A 127 12.02 12.86 8.02
N MET A 128 11.76 11.55 7.99
CA MET A 128 12.70 10.54 8.51
C MET A 128 13.97 10.46 7.68
N LEU A 129 13.86 10.45 6.35
CA LEU A 129 15.01 10.42 5.44
C LEU A 129 15.87 11.67 5.59
N ARG A 130 15.26 12.86 5.69
CA ARG A 130 15.97 14.13 5.95
C ARG A 130 16.69 14.13 7.29
N ALA A 131 16.14 13.44 8.29
CA ALA A 131 16.77 13.27 9.61
C ALA A 131 17.88 12.19 9.63
N GLY A 132 18.18 11.55 8.50
CA GLY A 132 19.15 10.47 8.41
C GLY A 132 18.71 9.19 9.12
N ARG A 133 17.41 8.93 9.12
CA ARG A 133 16.78 7.75 9.75
C ARG A 133 16.19 6.81 8.70
N GLY A 134 16.94 6.57 7.65
CA GLY A 134 16.62 5.67 6.56
C GLY A 134 17.85 5.38 5.76
#